data_451607a844801b5bfbacb3e528c65dce
#
_entry.id   451607a844801b5bfbacb3e528c65dce
#
_cell.length_a   1.000
_cell.length_b   1.000
_cell.length_c   1.000
_cell.angle_alpha   90.00
_cell.angle_beta   90.00
_cell.angle_gamma   90.00
#
_symmetry.space_group_name_H-M   'P 1'
#
loop_
_entity.id
_entity.type
_entity.pdbx_description
1 polymer ?
#
loop_
_entity_poly.entity_id
_entity_poly.type
_entity_poly.pdbx_seq_one_letter_code
_entity_poly.pdbx_strand_id
1 'polypeptide(L)'
;MSLKAARIASFATILFFSLSFSGHVDGLSAQTVIDSPLLTQKIGTNRTIKVDINGDGDFTSVQEAINAVPKNNSQWIIIHLRKGVYREKIHIPKNKPYIFMRGNGKGRTAIVWSQSSANNKASATFTVEAPNFVAFGISFKNEAPTGTAFTSQNQSVAAFVGADMAAFYHCGFYSTHNTLFDYKGRHYYDNCYIQGSIDFIFGRGRSIFNSCEVFVIADMRVDILGSITAHNRESEDDSGFVFIKGKFYGIGNVYLGRAKGAYSRVVFAKSYLSKTIAPKGWTSWSYAGNTENLFQAEYKCHGPGADSENRAPWSKQLTEEEAQTFMSIDFIDGKEWLPVWQN
;
A
#
# COMPACT_ATOMS: atom_id res chain seq x y z
N MET A 1 -6.05 -73.96 -42.29
CA MET A 1 -5.54 -73.18 -43.43
C MET A 1 -5.36 -71.77 -43.00
N SER A 2 -4.10 -71.37 -42.92
CA SER A 2 -3.67 -70.08 -42.33
C SER A 2 -3.36 -69.09 -43.45
N LEU A 3 -3.87 -67.86 -43.36
CA LEU A 3 -3.44 -66.77 -44.20
C LEU A 3 -2.75 -65.73 -43.29
N LYS A 4 -1.47 -65.57 -43.51
CA LYS A 4 -0.64 -64.51 -42.91
C LYS A 4 -0.85 -63.20 -43.67
N ALA A 5 -1.28 -62.15 -43.03
CA ALA A 5 -1.30 -60.78 -43.57
C ALA A 5 0.02 -60.08 -43.30
N ALA A 6 0.67 -59.63 -44.38
CA ALA A 6 1.91 -58.84 -44.32
C ALA A 6 1.57 -57.38 -44.00
N ARG A 7 2.28 -56.80 -43.03
CA ARG A 7 2.23 -55.37 -42.72
C ARG A 7 3.29 -54.66 -43.60
N ILE A 8 2.81 -53.71 -44.40
CA ILE A 8 3.64 -52.74 -45.10
C ILE A 8 3.79 -51.51 -44.19
N ALA A 9 4.99 -51.22 -43.77
CA ALA A 9 5.34 -50.00 -43.06
C ALA A 9 5.68 -48.90 -44.06
N SER A 10 4.84 -47.86 -44.07
CA SER A 10 5.12 -46.64 -44.87
C SER A 10 5.87 -45.63 -44.00
N PHE A 11 7.11 -45.34 -44.35
CA PHE A 11 7.89 -44.27 -43.75
C PHE A 11 7.51 -42.95 -44.42
N ALA A 12 6.81 -42.09 -43.72
CA ALA A 12 6.60 -40.69 -44.12
C ALA A 12 7.74 -39.82 -43.55
N THR A 13 8.62 -39.34 -44.45
CA THR A 13 9.69 -38.39 -44.13
C THR A 13 9.08 -37.01 -44.00
N ILE A 14 9.00 -36.48 -42.78
CA ILE A 14 8.58 -35.11 -42.53
C ILE A 14 9.79 -34.20 -42.64
N LEU A 15 9.84 -33.38 -43.69
CA LEU A 15 10.80 -32.28 -43.84
C LEU A 15 10.38 -31.15 -42.91
N PHE A 16 11.18 -30.85 -41.90
CA PHE A 16 11.06 -29.63 -41.12
C PHE A 16 11.71 -28.47 -41.90
N PHE A 17 10.87 -27.55 -42.39
CA PHE A 17 11.32 -26.23 -42.82
C PHE A 17 11.45 -25.35 -41.58
N SER A 18 12.67 -25.02 -41.18
CA SER A 18 12.97 -24.00 -40.20
C SER A 18 12.87 -22.63 -40.86
N LEU A 19 11.74 -21.98 -40.70
CA LEU A 19 11.59 -20.54 -40.98
C LEU A 19 12.20 -19.77 -39.78
N SER A 20 13.40 -19.23 -40.01
CA SER A 20 14.03 -18.28 -39.10
C SER A 20 13.29 -16.93 -39.21
N PHE A 21 12.34 -16.68 -38.34
CA PHE A 21 11.80 -15.34 -38.11
C PHE A 21 12.78 -14.60 -37.22
N SER A 22 13.63 -13.75 -37.78
CA SER A 22 14.33 -12.70 -37.05
C SER A 22 13.37 -11.53 -36.81
N GLY A 23 12.40 -11.71 -35.90
CA GLY A 23 11.65 -10.64 -35.32
C GLY A 23 12.47 -10.04 -34.19
N HIS A 24 12.81 -8.75 -34.27
CA HIS A 24 13.24 -7.97 -33.12
C HIS A 24 12.12 -8.07 -32.09
N VAL A 25 12.32 -8.86 -31.07
CA VAL A 25 11.53 -8.81 -29.83
C VAL A 25 12.15 -7.65 -29.05
N ASP A 26 11.51 -6.48 -29.14
CA ASP A 26 11.79 -5.39 -28.20
C ASP A 26 11.66 -6.00 -26.80
N GLY A 27 12.78 -5.99 -26.08
CA GLY A 27 12.89 -6.64 -24.77
C GLY A 27 11.86 -6.04 -23.80
N LEU A 28 10.81 -6.81 -23.50
CA LEU A 28 10.09 -6.68 -22.27
C LEU A 28 11.14 -6.90 -21.15
N SER A 29 11.61 -5.81 -20.57
CA SER A 29 12.42 -5.90 -19.36
C SER A 29 11.59 -6.68 -18.34
N ALA A 30 12.05 -7.88 -17.98
CA ALA A 30 11.41 -8.68 -16.97
C ALA A 30 11.29 -7.80 -15.72
N GLN A 31 10.05 -7.50 -15.30
CA GLN A 31 9.78 -6.65 -14.16
C GLN A 31 10.44 -7.31 -12.94
N THR A 32 11.46 -6.68 -12.39
CA THR A 32 12.20 -7.23 -11.24
C THR A 32 11.22 -7.40 -10.08
N VAL A 33 11.05 -8.65 -9.63
CA VAL A 33 10.20 -8.93 -8.46
C VAL A 33 10.91 -8.43 -7.21
N ILE A 34 10.27 -7.49 -6.50
CA ILE A 34 10.78 -7.03 -5.21
C ILE A 34 10.42 -8.07 -4.16
N ASP A 35 11.41 -8.84 -3.72
CA ASP A 35 11.25 -9.84 -2.68
C ASP A 35 12.14 -9.56 -1.46
N SER A 36 12.00 -10.38 -0.44
CA SER A 36 12.77 -10.24 0.80
C SER A 36 14.29 -10.43 0.62
N PRO A 37 14.78 -11.38 -0.18
CA PRO A 37 16.20 -11.52 -0.52
C PRO A 37 16.78 -10.27 -1.18
N LEU A 38 16.12 -9.73 -2.20
CA LEU A 38 16.55 -8.51 -2.89
C LEU A 38 16.65 -7.32 -1.94
N LEU A 39 15.62 -7.10 -1.11
CA LEU A 39 15.63 -6.03 -0.11
C LEU A 39 16.76 -6.22 0.91
N THR A 40 16.98 -7.43 1.39
CA THR A 40 18.07 -7.74 2.33
C THR A 40 19.45 -7.45 1.69
N GLN A 41 19.63 -7.83 0.44
CA GLN A 41 20.87 -7.56 -0.31
C GLN A 41 21.09 -6.05 -0.48
N LYS A 42 20.06 -5.30 -0.87
CA LYS A 42 20.15 -3.85 -1.11
C LYS A 42 20.35 -3.05 0.16
N ILE A 43 19.75 -3.48 1.26
CA ILE A 43 19.95 -2.89 2.60
C ILE A 43 21.36 -3.20 3.12
N GLY A 44 21.96 -4.33 2.72
CA GLY A 44 23.37 -4.62 2.96
C GLY A 44 23.73 -4.90 4.42
N THR A 45 22.79 -5.45 5.23
CA THR A 45 23.07 -5.82 6.61
C THR A 45 22.85 -7.31 6.87
N ASN A 46 23.69 -7.90 7.73
CA ASN A 46 23.53 -9.25 8.24
C ASN A 46 23.07 -9.29 9.72
N ARG A 47 22.96 -8.13 10.37
CA ARG A 47 22.52 -8.02 11.76
C ARG A 47 21.03 -8.27 11.88
N THR A 48 20.67 -9.46 12.34
CA THR A 48 19.27 -9.91 12.44
C THR A 48 18.91 -10.28 13.86
N ILE A 49 17.78 -9.75 14.32
CA ILE A 49 17.07 -10.16 15.55
C ILE A 49 15.90 -11.02 15.11
N LYS A 50 15.80 -12.25 15.60
CA LYS A 50 14.73 -13.19 15.26
C LYS A 50 13.62 -13.13 16.31
N VAL A 51 12.38 -12.96 15.85
CA VAL A 51 11.19 -13.03 16.72
C VAL A 51 10.38 -14.25 16.33
N ASP A 52 10.13 -15.12 17.28
CA ASP A 52 9.30 -16.32 17.10
C ASP A 52 8.37 -16.50 18.28
N ILE A 53 7.06 -16.45 18.03
CA ILE A 53 6.03 -16.61 19.05
C ILE A 53 6.10 -17.95 19.79
N ASN A 54 6.73 -18.97 19.19
CA ASN A 54 6.91 -20.30 19.78
C ASN A 54 8.20 -20.44 20.60
N GLY A 55 9.02 -19.41 20.68
CA GLY A 55 10.25 -19.40 21.48
C GLY A 55 11.54 -19.79 20.76
N ASP A 56 11.48 -20.09 19.44
CA ASP A 56 12.65 -20.46 18.63
C ASP A 56 13.40 -19.23 18.06
N GLY A 57 13.25 -18.07 18.64
CA GLY A 57 13.88 -16.80 18.28
C GLY A 57 14.68 -16.19 19.42
N ASP A 58 15.24 -15.03 19.18
CA ASP A 58 15.91 -14.21 20.20
C ASP A 58 14.87 -13.60 21.17
N PHE A 59 13.65 -13.36 20.67
CA PHE A 59 12.50 -12.83 21.40
C PHE A 59 11.21 -13.53 20.96
N THR A 60 10.23 -13.58 21.88
CA THR A 60 8.84 -13.98 21.56
C THR A 60 7.95 -12.77 21.27
N SER A 61 8.33 -11.58 21.74
CA SER A 61 7.63 -10.31 21.57
C SER A 61 8.32 -9.43 20.52
N VAL A 62 7.51 -8.85 19.62
CA VAL A 62 7.98 -7.89 18.61
C VAL A 62 8.44 -6.60 19.27
N GLN A 63 7.70 -6.13 20.31
CA GLN A 63 8.06 -4.89 21.00
C GLN A 63 9.38 -5.03 21.78
N GLU A 64 9.65 -6.18 22.37
CA GLU A 64 10.93 -6.44 23.04
C GLU A 64 12.09 -6.45 22.06
N ALA A 65 11.93 -7.06 20.90
CA ALA A 65 12.94 -7.01 19.84
C ALA A 65 13.23 -5.57 19.38
N ILE A 66 12.20 -4.73 19.23
CA ILE A 66 12.36 -3.30 18.93
C ILE A 66 13.08 -2.59 20.09
N ASN A 67 12.75 -2.93 21.34
CA ASN A 67 13.40 -2.33 22.51
C ASN A 67 14.90 -2.68 22.59
N ALA A 68 15.32 -3.82 22.08
CA ALA A 68 16.72 -4.24 21.98
C ALA A 68 17.53 -3.50 20.90
N VAL A 69 16.89 -2.83 19.93
CA VAL A 69 17.58 -1.95 19.00
C VAL A 69 18.17 -0.77 19.76
N PRO A 70 19.46 -0.41 19.58
CA PRO A 70 20.07 0.73 20.27
C PRO A 70 19.35 2.05 19.97
N LYS A 71 19.31 2.94 20.96
CA LYS A 71 18.91 4.33 20.70
C LYS A 71 19.91 5.00 19.77
N ASN A 72 19.43 5.86 18.89
CA ASN A 72 20.23 6.57 17.89
C ASN A 72 21.04 5.62 16.99
N ASN A 73 20.47 4.45 16.70
CA ASN A 73 21.05 3.49 15.78
C ASN A 73 21.31 4.15 14.41
N SER A 74 22.48 3.85 13.81
CA SER A 74 22.90 4.41 12.51
C SER A 74 23.12 3.32 11.45
N GLN A 75 22.84 2.08 11.77
CA GLN A 75 23.04 0.93 10.87
C GLN A 75 21.77 0.10 10.80
N TRP A 76 21.48 -0.42 9.61
CA TRP A 76 20.33 -1.28 9.43
C TRP A 76 20.36 -2.51 10.33
N ILE A 77 19.24 -2.78 10.98
CA ILE A 77 18.98 -3.99 11.77
C ILE A 77 17.73 -4.63 11.23
N ILE A 78 17.82 -5.92 10.91
CA ILE A 78 16.67 -6.73 10.50
C ILE A 78 15.98 -7.25 11.76
N ILE A 79 14.69 -7.00 11.90
CA ILE A 79 13.83 -7.70 12.85
C ILE A 79 13.01 -8.71 12.06
N HIS A 80 13.40 -9.97 12.10
CA HIS A 80 12.74 -11.04 11.35
C HIS A 80 11.64 -11.69 12.21
N LEU A 81 10.39 -11.40 11.86
CA LEU A 81 9.22 -12.01 12.45
C LEU A 81 8.92 -13.32 11.74
N ARG A 82 9.05 -14.45 12.42
CA ARG A 82 8.59 -15.74 11.89
C ARG A 82 7.07 -15.76 11.73
N LYS A 83 6.56 -16.75 10.99
CA LYS A 83 5.13 -16.95 10.81
C LYS A 83 4.41 -16.99 12.16
N GLY A 84 3.33 -16.24 12.29
CA GLY A 84 2.55 -16.19 13.54
C GLY A 84 1.67 -14.95 13.62
N VAL A 85 0.82 -14.94 14.64
CA VAL A 85 -0.05 -13.81 14.98
C VAL A 85 0.44 -13.21 16.29
N TYR A 86 1.11 -12.08 16.20
CA TYR A 86 1.64 -11.34 17.35
C TYR A 86 0.58 -10.36 17.83
N ARG A 87 -0.02 -10.67 19.00
CA ARG A 87 -1.06 -9.84 19.61
C ARG A 87 -0.43 -8.77 20.49
N GLU A 88 0.12 -7.77 19.82
CA GLU A 88 0.88 -6.69 20.44
C GLU A 88 0.53 -5.35 19.82
N LYS A 89 0.57 -4.28 20.64
CA LYS A 89 0.56 -2.91 20.19
C LYS A 89 1.99 -2.43 20.06
N ILE A 90 2.40 -2.09 18.85
CA ILE A 90 3.80 -1.82 18.53
C ILE A 90 4.06 -0.33 18.37
N HIS A 91 5.17 0.13 18.98
CA HIS A 91 5.68 1.48 18.80
C HIS A 91 7.19 1.48 18.51
N ILE A 92 7.57 2.02 17.36
CA ILE A 92 8.96 2.31 17.00
C ILE A 92 9.19 3.81 17.20
N PRO A 93 9.85 4.22 18.30
CA PRO A 93 10.04 5.63 18.65
C PRO A 93 11.11 6.27 17.75
N LYS A 94 11.08 7.61 17.64
CA LYS A 94 11.94 8.41 16.76
C LYS A 94 13.44 8.13 16.89
N ASN A 95 13.87 7.72 18.06
CA ASN A 95 15.29 7.46 18.35
C ASN A 95 15.75 6.03 18.02
N LYS A 96 14.98 5.27 17.24
CA LYS A 96 15.35 3.90 16.78
C LYS A 96 15.27 3.80 15.25
N PRO A 97 16.07 4.57 14.51
CA PRO A 97 16.09 4.52 13.04
C PRO A 97 16.77 3.25 12.49
N TYR A 98 16.72 3.07 11.16
CA TYR A 98 17.34 1.98 10.40
C TYR A 98 16.86 0.59 10.83
N ILE A 99 15.55 0.41 10.86
CA ILE A 99 14.92 -0.89 11.13
C ILE A 99 14.30 -1.45 9.85
N PHE A 100 14.68 -2.70 9.51
CA PHE A 100 13.98 -3.50 8.51
C PHE A 100 13.17 -4.61 9.19
N MET A 101 11.85 -4.45 9.27
CA MET A 101 10.95 -5.50 9.76
C MET A 101 10.57 -6.43 8.63
N ARG A 102 10.93 -7.71 8.73
CA ARG A 102 10.72 -8.71 7.71
C ARG A 102 9.83 -9.84 8.23
N GLY A 103 8.65 -10.02 7.62
CA GLY A 103 7.75 -11.16 7.85
C GLY A 103 7.93 -12.26 6.81
N ASN A 104 7.16 -13.32 6.96
CA ASN A 104 7.11 -14.48 6.05
C ASN A 104 5.97 -14.38 5.00
N GLY A 105 5.44 -13.18 4.79
CA GLY A 105 4.32 -12.88 3.90
C GLY A 105 3.08 -12.40 4.65
N LYS A 106 2.33 -11.47 4.06
CA LYS A 106 1.14 -10.84 4.69
C LYS A 106 0.04 -11.82 5.09
N GLY A 107 0.00 -13.01 4.50
CA GLY A 107 -0.92 -14.08 4.90
C GLY A 107 -0.39 -14.99 6.02
N ARG A 108 0.86 -14.82 6.44
CA ARG A 108 1.53 -15.73 7.40
C ARG A 108 2.08 -15.04 8.64
N THR A 109 2.34 -13.73 8.56
CA THR A 109 2.87 -12.94 9.67
C THR A 109 1.96 -11.75 9.89
N ALA A 110 1.37 -11.63 11.09
CA ALA A 110 0.47 -10.55 11.42
C ALA A 110 0.78 -9.96 12.80
N ILE A 111 0.74 -8.64 12.89
CA ILE A 111 0.69 -7.87 14.15
C ILE A 111 -0.75 -7.41 14.32
N VAL A 112 -1.36 -7.78 15.43
CA VAL A 112 -2.80 -7.63 15.66
C VAL A 112 -3.04 -6.98 17.02
N TRP A 113 -3.91 -5.98 17.04
CA TRP A 113 -4.42 -5.39 18.27
C TRP A 113 -5.90 -5.08 18.12
N SER A 114 -6.57 -4.74 19.21
CA SER A 114 -7.97 -4.37 19.21
C SER A 114 -8.16 -3.14 20.08
N GLN A 115 -8.18 -1.97 19.48
CA GLN A 115 -8.40 -0.72 20.20
C GLN A 115 -9.06 0.33 19.30
N SER A 116 -10.14 0.93 19.78
CA SER A 116 -10.73 2.14 19.21
C SER A 116 -10.43 3.35 20.10
N SER A 117 -10.41 4.55 19.52
CA SER A 117 -10.18 5.81 20.23
C SER A 117 -10.62 7.01 19.40
N ALA A 118 -10.98 8.12 20.05
CA ALA A 118 -11.12 9.42 19.40
C ALA A 118 -9.78 9.96 18.86
N ASN A 119 -8.67 9.55 19.49
CA ASN A 119 -7.33 9.86 19.02
C ASN A 119 -6.82 8.75 18.10
N ASN A 120 -6.68 9.06 16.81
CA ASN A 120 -6.26 8.11 15.80
C ASN A 120 -4.92 7.45 16.13
N LYS A 121 -3.91 8.21 16.55
CA LYS A 121 -2.60 7.66 16.92
C LYS A 121 -2.72 6.73 18.13
N ALA A 122 -3.55 7.07 19.11
CA ALA A 122 -3.76 6.24 20.29
C ALA A 122 -4.46 4.91 19.98
N SER A 123 -5.24 4.83 18.90
CA SER A 123 -5.88 3.57 18.48
C SER A 123 -4.97 2.65 17.69
N ALA A 124 -3.86 3.16 17.13
CA ALA A 124 -3.02 2.43 16.19
C ALA A 124 -2.43 1.14 16.77
N THR A 125 -2.58 0.05 16.01
CA THR A 125 -1.91 -1.23 16.32
C THR A 125 -0.41 -1.13 16.15
N PHE A 126 0.03 -0.48 15.07
CA PHE A 126 1.43 -0.26 14.74
C PHE A 126 1.69 1.23 14.59
N THR A 127 2.71 1.72 15.26
CA THR A 127 3.17 3.11 15.19
C THR A 127 4.65 3.16 14.84
N VAL A 128 5.01 3.84 13.75
CA VAL A 128 6.40 4.11 13.40
C VAL A 128 6.65 5.61 13.29
N GLU A 129 7.64 6.08 14.06
CA GLU A 129 8.09 7.48 14.06
C GLU A 129 9.58 7.62 13.74
N ALA A 130 10.32 6.51 13.74
CA ALA A 130 11.74 6.49 13.43
C ALA A 130 11.98 6.54 11.92
N PRO A 131 12.86 7.42 11.42
CA PRO A 131 13.19 7.48 10.00
C PRO A 131 13.98 6.24 9.53
N ASN A 132 14.04 6.06 8.22
CA ASN A 132 14.69 4.89 7.59
C ASN A 132 14.08 3.57 8.09
N PHE A 133 12.80 3.42 7.82
CA PHE A 133 12.03 2.22 8.16
C PHE A 133 11.63 1.46 6.91
N VAL A 134 11.83 0.15 6.92
CA VAL A 134 11.35 -0.75 5.87
C VAL A 134 10.55 -1.89 6.49
N ALA A 135 9.41 -2.24 5.91
CA ALA A 135 8.65 -3.44 6.23
C ALA A 135 8.43 -4.29 4.99
N PHE A 136 8.48 -5.62 5.15
CA PHE A 136 8.19 -6.58 4.10
C PHE A 136 7.32 -7.73 4.61
N GLY A 137 6.21 -7.99 3.91
CA GLY A 137 5.43 -9.21 4.09
C GLY A 137 4.78 -9.37 5.46
N ILE A 138 4.29 -8.29 6.05
CA ILE A 138 3.62 -8.25 7.36
C ILE A 138 2.21 -7.69 7.21
N SER A 139 1.25 -8.27 7.92
CA SER A 139 -0.09 -7.70 8.08
C SER A 139 -0.18 -6.93 9.40
N PHE A 140 -0.69 -5.70 9.34
CA PHE A 140 -1.04 -4.85 10.47
C PHE A 140 -2.56 -4.79 10.58
N LYS A 141 -3.12 -5.23 11.72
CA LYS A 141 -4.56 -5.37 11.88
C LYS A 141 -5.05 -4.71 13.17
N ASN A 142 -6.06 -3.86 13.05
CA ASN A 142 -6.84 -3.43 14.19
C ASN A 142 -8.20 -4.11 14.15
N GLU A 143 -8.46 -5.00 15.11
CA GLU A 143 -9.69 -5.80 15.20
C GLU A 143 -10.72 -5.16 16.15
N ALA A 144 -10.61 -3.86 16.43
CA ALA A 144 -11.58 -3.20 17.30
C ALA A 144 -12.99 -3.30 16.71
N PRO A 145 -13.99 -3.64 17.52
CA PRO A 145 -15.37 -3.66 17.08
C PRO A 145 -15.82 -2.29 16.56
N THR A 146 -16.55 -2.29 15.47
CA THR A 146 -17.01 -1.05 14.82
C THR A 146 -18.17 -0.38 15.55
N GLY A 147 -18.75 -1.03 16.57
CA GLY A 147 -19.93 -0.53 17.29
C GLY A 147 -21.21 -0.56 16.44
N THR A 148 -22.30 -0.02 16.99
CA THR A 148 -23.61 0.08 16.32
C THR A 148 -23.82 1.39 15.58
N ALA A 149 -23.02 2.41 15.87
CA ALA A 149 -23.07 3.71 15.22
C ALA A 149 -21.67 4.22 14.89
N PHE A 150 -21.57 4.89 13.75
CA PHE A 150 -20.34 5.62 13.43
C PHE A 150 -20.21 6.84 14.32
N THR A 151 -19.14 6.93 15.06
CA THR A 151 -18.79 8.12 15.84
C THR A 151 -17.30 8.42 15.70
N SER A 152 -16.91 9.66 15.92
CA SER A 152 -15.48 10.05 15.97
C SER A 152 -14.71 9.36 17.10
N GLN A 153 -15.41 8.70 18.03
CA GLN A 153 -14.80 7.94 19.14
C GLN A 153 -14.36 6.53 18.75
N ASN A 154 -14.88 6.00 17.63
CA ASN A 154 -14.69 4.59 17.23
C ASN A 154 -13.66 4.41 16.12
N GLN A 155 -12.67 5.29 16.04
CA GLN A 155 -11.60 5.17 15.07
C GLN A 155 -10.63 4.04 15.46
N SER A 156 -10.19 3.25 14.48
CA SER A 156 -9.40 2.03 14.72
C SER A 156 -8.26 1.90 13.70
N VAL A 157 -7.17 2.64 13.94
CA VAL A 157 -6.03 2.67 13.04
C VAL A 157 -5.25 1.36 13.08
N ALA A 158 -4.99 0.75 11.93
CA ALA A 158 -4.09 -0.39 11.82
C ALA A 158 -2.63 0.05 11.87
N ALA A 159 -2.27 1.11 11.14
CA ALA A 159 -0.91 1.65 11.15
C ALA A 159 -0.91 3.19 11.14
N PHE A 160 -0.11 3.75 12.04
CA PHE A 160 0.28 5.16 12.07
C PHE A 160 1.72 5.29 11.55
N VAL A 161 1.91 6.04 10.47
CA VAL A 161 3.20 6.27 9.84
C VAL A 161 3.55 7.76 9.94
N GLY A 162 4.41 8.10 10.89
CA GLY A 162 4.89 9.46 11.14
C GLY A 162 6.40 9.60 10.99
N ALA A 163 7.02 8.61 10.38
CA ALA A 163 8.44 8.55 10.09
C ALA A 163 8.75 9.20 8.73
N ASP A 164 9.86 9.88 8.57
CA ASP A 164 10.38 10.17 7.23
C ASP A 164 11.11 8.94 6.67
N MET A 165 11.06 8.73 5.34
CA MET A 165 11.70 7.61 4.65
C MET A 165 11.20 6.24 5.16
N ALA A 166 9.88 6.00 5.07
CA ALA A 166 9.26 4.73 5.43
C ALA A 166 8.74 3.99 4.19
N ALA A 167 9.15 2.73 4.02
CA ALA A 167 8.71 1.90 2.90
C ALA A 167 8.08 0.58 3.35
N PHE A 168 6.99 0.20 2.67
CA PHE A 168 6.24 -1.02 2.94
C PHE A 168 6.10 -1.82 1.65
N TYR A 169 6.60 -3.05 1.65
CA TYR A 169 6.56 -3.95 0.49
C TYR A 169 5.73 -5.19 0.82
N HIS A 170 4.76 -5.51 -0.03
CA HIS A 170 3.89 -6.69 0.12
C HIS A 170 3.21 -6.80 1.50
N CYS A 171 2.96 -5.65 2.15
CA CYS A 171 2.30 -5.58 3.46
C CYS A 171 0.77 -5.54 3.33
N GLY A 172 0.09 -5.78 4.44
CA GLY A 172 -1.36 -5.65 4.52
C GLY A 172 -1.79 -4.75 5.68
N PHE A 173 -2.80 -3.89 5.43
CA PHE A 173 -3.37 -2.99 6.44
C PHE A 173 -4.86 -3.26 6.54
N TYR A 174 -5.33 -3.66 7.70
CA TYR A 174 -6.70 -4.11 7.91
C TYR A 174 -7.35 -3.42 9.09
N SER A 175 -8.39 -2.70 8.81
CA SER A 175 -9.32 -2.18 9.81
C SER A 175 -10.65 -1.86 9.13
N THR A 176 -11.61 -1.36 9.89
CA THR A 176 -12.88 -0.87 9.35
C THR A 176 -12.82 0.63 9.07
N HIS A 177 -12.32 1.44 10.02
CA HIS A 177 -12.23 2.89 9.89
C HIS A 177 -10.80 3.40 10.06
N ASN A 178 -10.45 4.44 9.31
CA ASN A 178 -9.18 5.14 9.50
C ASN A 178 -7.96 4.20 9.48
N THR A 179 -7.95 3.22 8.59
CA THR A 179 -7.02 2.08 8.59
C THR A 179 -5.56 2.48 8.55
N LEU A 180 -5.18 3.34 7.60
CA LEU A 180 -3.81 3.79 7.40
C LEU A 180 -3.70 5.30 7.63
N PHE A 181 -3.14 5.67 8.76
CA PHE A 181 -2.80 7.05 9.06
C PHE A 181 -1.40 7.36 8.53
N ASP A 182 -1.34 7.76 7.29
CA ASP A 182 -0.16 8.27 6.60
C ASP A 182 0.08 9.73 7.02
N TYR A 183 0.67 9.92 8.23
CA TYR A 183 0.61 11.18 8.95
C TYR A 183 1.46 12.27 8.31
N LYS A 184 2.77 12.05 8.17
CA LYS A 184 3.71 12.95 7.51
C LYS A 184 5.06 12.26 7.26
N GLY A 185 5.79 12.73 6.26
CA GLY A 185 7.08 12.18 5.81
C GLY A 185 6.95 11.66 4.38
N ARG A 186 8.05 11.14 3.85
CA ARG A 186 8.12 10.51 2.53
C ARG A 186 7.90 9.02 2.67
N HIS A 187 6.87 8.50 1.97
CA HIS A 187 6.49 7.10 2.12
C HIS A 187 6.33 6.39 0.78
N TYR A 188 6.62 5.10 0.79
CA TYR A 188 6.48 4.23 -0.37
C TYR A 188 5.76 2.94 0.02
N TYR A 189 4.68 2.62 -0.68
CA TYR A 189 3.90 1.41 -0.50
C TYR A 189 3.90 0.65 -1.82
N ASP A 190 4.47 -0.57 -1.84
CA ASP A 190 4.56 -1.39 -3.05
C ASP A 190 3.85 -2.73 -2.87
N ASN A 191 2.94 -3.05 -3.79
CA ASN A 191 2.15 -4.28 -3.75
C ASN A 191 1.44 -4.54 -2.41
N CYS A 192 1.06 -3.48 -1.71
CA CYS A 192 0.35 -3.57 -0.44
C CYS A 192 -1.16 -3.79 -0.64
N TYR A 193 -1.78 -4.42 0.36
CA TYR A 193 -3.24 -4.56 0.46
C TYR A 193 -3.76 -3.64 1.57
N ILE A 194 -4.76 -2.83 1.28
CA ILE A 194 -5.35 -1.88 2.23
C ILE A 194 -6.85 -2.04 2.23
N GLN A 195 -7.45 -2.26 3.39
CA GLN A 195 -8.87 -2.50 3.55
C GLN A 195 -9.48 -1.51 4.54
N GLY A 196 -10.64 -0.95 4.20
CA GLY A 196 -11.38 -0.06 5.08
C GLY A 196 -12.69 0.42 4.48
N SER A 197 -13.41 1.31 5.17
CA SER A 197 -14.72 1.82 4.74
C SER A 197 -14.78 3.34 4.58
N ILE A 198 -14.28 4.09 5.56
CA ILE A 198 -14.39 5.56 5.59
C ILE A 198 -13.03 6.15 5.89
N ASP A 199 -12.59 7.08 5.05
CA ASP A 199 -11.33 7.83 5.22
C ASP A 199 -10.13 6.95 5.57
N PHE A 200 -10.10 5.79 4.99
CA PHE A 200 -9.22 4.74 5.51
C PHE A 200 -7.77 4.82 5.05
N ILE A 201 -7.43 5.78 4.14
CA ILE A 201 -6.07 6.22 3.85
C ILE A 201 -6.06 7.74 4.04
N PHE A 202 -5.50 8.21 5.14
CA PHE A 202 -5.61 9.63 5.51
C PHE A 202 -4.34 10.17 6.15
N GLY A 203 -4.22 11.50 6.21
CA GLY A 203 -3.06 12.20 6.74
C GLY A 203 -2.54 13.24 5.76
N ARG A 204 -1.26 13.57 5.86
CA ARG A 204 -0.57 14.54 5.00
C ARG A 204 0.85 14.08 4.60
N GLY A 205 1.02 12.78 4.39
CA GLY A 205 2.27 12.22 3.87
C GLY A 205 2.54 12.66 2.42
N ARG A 206 3.78 12.60 2.01
CA ARG A 206 4.24 12.67 0.62
C ARG A 206 4.48 11.25 0.16
N SER A 207 3.46 10.61 -0.45
CA SER A 207 3.38 9.15 -0.50
C SER A 207 3.05 8.63 -1.89
N ILE A 208 3.77 7.59 -2.31
CA ILE A 208 3.47 6.80 -3.51
C ILE A 208 2.94 5.42 -3.08
N PHE A 209 1.78 5.05 -3.62
CA PHE A 209 1.15 3.74 -3.52
C PHE A 209 1.23 3.04 -4.87
N ASN A 210 2.27 2.22 -5.07
CA ASN A 210 2.52 1.54 -6.33
C ASN A 210 1.92 0.13 -6.34
N SER A 211 1.12 -0.19 -7.36
CA SER A 211 0.52 -1.52 -7.55
C SER A 211 -0.25 -2.05 -6.32
N CYS A 212 -0.80 -1.15 -5.50
CA CYS A 212 -1.53 -1.51 -4.30
C CYS A 212 -2.96 -1.97 -4.63
N GLU A 213 -3.46 -2.96 -3.88
CA GLU A 213 -4.87 -3.35 -3.88
C GLU A 213 -5.60 -2.67 -2.72
N VAL A 214 -6.67 -1.98 -3.03
CA VAL A 214 -7.49 -1.25 -2.07
C VAL A 214 -8.90 -1.81 -2.08
N PHE A 215 -9.30 -2.40 -0.97
CA PHE A 215 -10.60 -3.04 -0.81
C PHE A 215 -11.53 -2.23 0.08
N VAL A 216 -12.67 -1.83 -0.46
CA VAL A 216 -13.70 -1.08 0.24
C VAL A 216 -14.66 -2.04 0.91
N ILE A 217 -14.79 -1.95 2.25
CA ILE A 217 -15.80 -2.66 3.01
C ILE A 217 -17.04 -1.75 3.12
N ALA A 218 -18.22 -2.29 2.84
CA ALA A 218 -19.46 -1.56 3.11
C ALA A 218 -19.61 -1.30 4.62
N ASP A 219 -19.93 -0.07 4.97
CA ASP A 219 -20.31 0.28 6.33
C ASP A 219 -21.79 0.67 6.35
N MET A 220 -22.62 -0.24 6.83
CA MET A 220 -24.07 -0.06 6.86
C MET A 220 -24.56 0.87 7.98
N ARG A 221 -23.65 1.39 8.82
CA ARG A 221 -23.98 2.30 9.93
C ARG A 221 -24.12 3.75 9.51
N VAL A 222 -23.77 4.08 8.27
CA VAL A 222 -23.81 5.45 7.77
C VAL A 222 -24.57 5.53 6.46
N ASP A 223 -25.45 6.51 6.38
CA ASP A 223 -26.18 6.86 5.15
C ASP A 223 -25.33 7.69 4.17
N ILE A 224 -24.10 8.05 4.58
CA ILE A 224 -23.17 8.82 3.76
C ILE A 224 -22.14 7.88 3.12
N LEU A 225 -21.85 8.13 1.85
CA LEU A 225 -20.75 7.46 1.17
C LEU A 225 -19.42 7.83 1.85
N GLY A 226 -18.63 6.82 2.21
CA GLY A 226 -17.26 7.00 2.67
C GLY A 226 -16.32 7.47 1.55
N SER A 227 -15.08 7.71 1.90
CA SER A 227 -14.02 7.97 0.93
C SER A 227 -12.81 7.06 1.17
N ILE A 228 -12.12 6.69 0.09
CA ILE A 228 -10.86 5.93 0.17
C ILE A 228 -9.81 6.83 0.83
N THR A 229 -9.66 8.05 0.34
CA THR A 229 -8.65 8.99 0.82
C THR A 229 -9.26 10.20 1.52
N ALA A 230 -8.54 10.70 2.55
CA ALA A 230 -8.83 11.97 3.22
C ALA A 230 -7.52 12.73 3.49
N HIS A 231 -6.97 13.31 2.42
CA HIS A 231 -5.69 14.02 2.50
C HIS A 231 -5.84 15.39 3.14
N ASN A 232 -5.04 15.67 4.20
CA ASN A 232 -5.13 16.86 5.04
C ASN A 232 -3.97 17.84 4.78
N ARG A 233 -3.75 18.24 3.53
CA ARG A 233 -2.81 19.29 3.15
C ARG A 233 -3.47 20.66 3.35
N GLU A 234 -2.93 21.45 4.25
CA GLU A 234 -3.51 22.73 4.66
C GLU A 234 -2.84 23.96 4.04
N SER A 235 -1.68 23.77 3.42
CA SER A 235 -0.89 24.80 2.77
C SER A 235 -0.21 24.22 1.50
N GLU A 236 0.37 25.09 0.70
CA GLU A 236 1.11 24.69 -0.49
C GLU A 236 2.48 24.12 -0.12
N ASP A 237 2.52 22.84 0.24
CA ASP A 237 3.73 22.06 0.52
C ASP A 237 3.86 20.88 -0.47
N ASP A 238 4.87 20.03 -0.30
CA ASP A 238 5.14 18.90 -1.22
C ASP A 238 4.29 17.65 -0.92
N SER A 239 3.48 17.65 0.12
CA SER A 239 2.68 16.49 0.49
C SER A 239 1.61 16.15 -0.56
N GLY A 240 1.25 14.88 -0.63
CA GLY A 240 0.25 14.37 -1.57
C GLY A 240 0.24 12.85 -1.60
N PHE A 241 -0.91 12.28 -1.94
CA PHE A 241 -1.05 10.85 -2.17
C PHE A 241 -1.10 10.56 -3.67
N VAL A 242 -0.22 9.69 -4.15
CA VAL A 242 -0.18 9.25 -5.55
C VAL A 242 -0.34 7.75 -5.62
N PHE A 243 -1.40 7.30 -6.29
CA PHE A 243 -1.68 5.89 -6.53
C PHE A 243 -1.34 5.55 -7.98
N ILE A 244 -0.42 4.60 -8.18
CA ILE A 244 0.07 4.20 -9.50
C ILE A 244 -0.24 2.73 -9.74
N LYS A 245 -0.90 2.39 -10.86
CA LYS A 245 -1.21 1.01 -11.25
C LYS A 245 -1.99 0.24 -10.15
N GLY A 246 -2.75 0.95 -9.30
CA GLY A 246 -3.51 0.37 -8.20
C GLY A 246 -4.81 -0.30 -8.68
N LYS A 247 -5.41 -1.11 -7.80
CA LYS A 247 -6.70 -1.76 -8.02
C LYS A 247 -7.65 -1.40 -6.89
N PHE A 248 -8.75 -0.71 -7.24
CA PHE A 248 -9.73 -0.20 -6.29
C PHE A 248 -11.08 -0.91 -6.50
N TYR A 249 -11.51 -1.69 -5.51
CA TYR A 249 -12.70 -2.52 -5.60
C TYR A 249 -13.28 -2.84 -4.22
N GLY A 250 -14.44 -3.47 -4.16
CA GLY A 250 -15.05 -3.85 -2.90
C GLY A 250 -16.56 -3.95 -2.97
N ILE A 251 -17.22 -3.74 -1.83
CA ILE A 251 -18.65 -3.74 -1.64
C ILE A 251 -19.13 -2.36 -1.21
N GLY A 252 -20.27 -1.91 -1.75
CA GLY A 252 -20.81 -0.57 -1.51
C GLY A 252 -20.22 0.49 -2.43
N ASN A 253 -20.74 1.70 -2.31
CA ASN A 253 -20.26 2.86 -3.05
C ASN A 253 -19.31 3.69 -2.20
N VAL A 254 -18.30 4.32 -2.84
CA VAL A 254 -17.28 5.12 -2.16
C VAL A 254 -16.77 6.22 -3.08
N TYR A 255 -16.34 7.33 -2.51
CA TYR A 255 -15.57 8.34 -3.22
C TYR A 255 -14.08 7.94 -3.29
N LEU A 256 -13.38 8.36 -4.34
CA LEU A 256 -11.91 8.27 -4.42
C LEU A 256 -11.26 9.06 -3.29
N GLY A 257 -11.82 10.22 -2.99
CA GLY A 257 -11.36 11.00 -1.86
C GLY A 257 -12.28 12.16 -1.49
N ARG A 258 -12.06 12.64 -0.28
CA ARG A 258 -12.61 13.90 0.20
C ARG A 258 -11.52 14.90 0.56
N ALA A 259 -11.75 16.15 0.29
CA ALA A 259 -10.88 17.22 0.73
C ALA A 259 -11.02 17.42 2.24
N LYS A 260 -9.98 17.07 3.01
CA LYS A 260 -9.92 17.37 4.43
C LYS A 260 -9.19 18.68 4.70
N GLY A 261 -8.14 18.99 3.93
CA GLY A 261 -7.44 20.27 3.93
C GLY A 261 -7.70 21.06 2.65
N ALA A 262 -7.55 22.38 2.72
CA ALA A 262 -7.81 23.30 1.61
C ALA A 262 -6.95 23.06 0.37
N TYR A 263 -5.76 22.49 0.54
CA TYR A 263 -4.80 22.16 -0.51
C TYR A 263 -4.69 20.67 -0.76
N SER A 264 -5.69 19.87 -0.39
CA SER A 264 -5.68 18.42 -0.55
C SER A 264 -5.17 18.02 -1.94
N ARG A 265 -4.16 17.15 -2.00
CA ARG A 265 -3.54 16.66 -3.24
C ARG A 265 -3.61 15.13 -3.30
N VAL A 266 -4.38 14.61 -4.24
CA VAL A 266 -4.51 13.15 -4.47
C VAL A 266 -4.56 12.88 -5.96
N VAL A 267 -3.75 11.95 -6.43
CA VAL A 267 -3.66 11.55 -7.83
C VAL A 267 -3.83 10.03 -7.97
N PHE A 268 -4.74 9.60 -8.84
CA PHE A 268 -4.85 8.22 -9.29
C PHE A 268 -4.34 8.11 -10.72
N ALA A 269 -3.31 7.29 -10.96
CA ALA A 269 -2.70 7.13 -12.27
C ALA A 269 -2.71 5.66 -12.71
N LYS A 270 -3.13 5.39 -13.97
CA LYS A 270 -3.11 4.06 -14.60
C LYS A 270 -3.75 2.96 -13.74
N SER A 271 -4.73 3.32 -12.93
CA SER A 271 -5.35 2.46 -11.90
C SER A 271 -6.69 1.89 -12.38
N TYR A 272 -6.99 0.67 -11.95
CA TYR A 272 -8.30 0.07 -12.16
C TYR A 272 -9.28 0.56 -11.11
N LEU A 273 -10.39 1.14 -11.53
CA LEU A 273 -11.48 1.62 -10.69
C LEU A 273 -12.74 0.79 -10.97
N SER A 274 -13.19 0.03 -9.96
CA SER A 274 -14.39 -0.79 -10.11
C SER A 274 -15.67 0.05 -9.99
N LYS A 275 -16.80 -0.58 -10.24
CA LYS A 275 -18.14 0.04 -10.10
C LYS A 275 -18.48 0.54 -8.68
N THR A 276 -17.65 0.24 -7.68
CA THR A 276 -17.77 0.78 -6.32
C THR A 276 -17.45 2.28 -6.24
N ILE A 277 -16.74 2.83 -7.23
CA ILE A 277 -16.44 4.27 -7.25
C ILE A 277 -17.68 5.03 -7.69
N ALA A 278 -18.15 5.94 -6.82
CA ALA A 278 -19.28 6.81 -7.13
C ALA A 278 -18.98 7.69 -8.36
N PRO A 279 -19.95 7.94 -9.25
CA PRO A 279 -19.73 8.73 -10.48
C PRO A 279 -19.09 10.10 -10.23
N LYS A 280 -19.49 10.79 -9.17
CA LYS A 280 -18.90 12.08 -8.76
C LYS A 280 -17.40 11.97 -8.40
N GLY A 281 -16.90 10.80 -8.05
CA GLY A 281 -15.51 10.49 -7.71
C GLY A 281 -14.98 11.17 -6.46
N TRP A 282 -15.33 12.44 -6.23
CA TRP A 282 -14.74 13.28 -5.19
C TRP A 282 -15.80 14.05 -4.39
N THR A 283 -15.51 14.36 -3.15
CA THR A 283 -16.41 15.13 -2.29
C THR A 283 -15.66 16.11 -1.40
N SER A 284 -16.31 17.22 -1.08
CA SER A 284 -15.82 18.26 -0.16
C SER A 284 -16.64 18.34 1.13
N TRP A 285 -17.49 17.36 1.45
CA TRP A 285 -18.47 17.43 2.53
C TRP A 285 -17.91 17.75 3.93
N SER A 286 -16.64 17.43 4.19
CA SER A 286 -15.99 17.80 5.46
C SER A 286 -15.16 19.07 5.38
N TYR A 287 -15.06 19.66 4.19
CA TYR A 287 -14.37 20.91 3.94
C TYR A 287 -15.33 21.82 3.17
N ALA A 288 -15.89 22.80 3.87
CA ALA A 288 -16.86 23.74 3.33
C ALA A 288 -16.22 24.96 2.64
N GLY A 289 -14.89 24.98 2.48
CA GLY A 289 -14.15 26.09 1.91
C GLY A 289 -14.08 26.07 0.39
N ASN A 290 -13.27 26.98 -0.14
CA ASN A 290 -13.00 27.12 -1.57
C ASN A 290 -12.28 25.89 -2.14
N THR A 291 -12.73 25.40 -3.27
CA THR A 291 -12.15 24.23 -3.97
C THR A 291 -11.03 24.59 -4.95
N GLU A 292 -10.68 25.86 -5.10
CA GLU A 292 -9.69 26.35 -6.07
C GLU A 292 -8.29 25.78 -5.87
N ASN A 293 -7.91 25.51 -4.63
CA ASN A 293 -6.59 24.99 -4.28
C ASN A 293 -6.54 23.46 -4.20
N LEU A 294 -7.66 22.78 -4.46
CA LEU A 294 -7.71 21.32 -4.45
C LEU A 294 -7.02 20.75 -5.70
N PHE A 295 -6.19 19.76 -5.51
CA PHE A 295 -5.57 19.00 -6.58
C PHE A 295 -6.00 17.54 -6.47
N GLN A 296 -7.19 17.24 -6.93
CA GLN A 296 -7.76 15.89 -6.98
C GLN A 296 -7.84 15.46 -8.45
N ALA A 297 -7.07 14.45 -8.82
CA ALA A 297 -6.83 14.17 -10.23
C ALA A 297 -6.77 12.68 -10.57
N GLU A 298 -7.08 12.39 -11.84
CA GLU A 298 -6.99 11.05 -12.42
C GLU A 298 -6.17 11.12 -13.73
N TYR A 299 -5.42 10.05 -14.04
CA TYR A 299 -4.66 9.91 -15.26
C TYR A 299 -4.75 8.50 -15.82
N LYS A 300 -5.31 8.34 -17.04
CA LYS A 300 -5.45 7.03 -17.70
C LYS A 300 -5.98 5.93 -16.79
N CYS A 301 -6.87 6.24 -15.85
CA CYS A 301 -7.59 5.24 -15.07
C CYS A 301 -8.54 4.45 -15.98
N HIS A 302 -8.83 3.21 -15.62
CA HIS A 302 -9.68 2.33 -16.43
C HIS A 302 -10.63 1.51 -15.54
N GLY A 303 -11.57 0.82 -16.15
CA GLY A 303 -12.62 0.08 -15.46
C GLY A 303 -13.92 0.85 -15.32
N PRO A 304 -15.01 0.20 -14.85
CA PRO A 304 -16.34 0.80 -14.87
C PRO A 304 -16.53 2.00 -13.94
N GLY A 305 -15.63 2.22 -12.98
CA GLY A 305 -15.64 3.37 -12.09
C GLY A 305 -14.75 4.52 -12.57
N ALA A 306 -14.10 4.40 -13.73
CA ALA A 306 -13.19 5.42 -14.26
C ALA A 306 -13.88 6.41 -15.25
N ASP A 307 -15.20 6.30 -15.45
CA ASP A 307 -15.95 7.26 -16.22
C ASP A 307 -15.87 8.65 -15.56
N SER A 308 -15.34 9.62 -16.29
CA SER A 308 -15.07 10.97 -15.76
C SER A 308 -16.17 12.00 -16.09
N GLU A 309 -17.21 11.63 -16.83
CA GLU A 309 -18.26 12.55 -17.28
C GLU A 309 -18.97 13.28 -16.12
N ASN A 310 -19.20 12.56 -15.02
CA ASN A 310 -19.93 13.05 -13.85
C ASN A 310 -19.03 13.38 -12.66
N ARG A 311 -17.71 13.55 -12.87
CA ARG A 311 -16.77 13.90 -11.79
C ARG A 311 -17.04 15.27 -11.19
N ALA A 312 -16.61 15.45 -9.96
CA ALA A 312 -16.69 16.74 -9.28
C ALA A 312 -16.02 17.86 -10.11
N PRO A 313 -16.61 19.06 -10.23
CA PRO A 313 -16.16 20.08 -11.18
C PRO A 313 -14.74 20.59 -10.92
N TRP A 314 -14.21 20.44 -9.73
CA TRP A 314 -12.83 20.82 -9.39
C TRP A 314 -11.80 19.72 -9.68
N SER A 315 -12.24 18.49 -9.99
CA SER A 315 -11.33 17.38 -10.29
C SER A 315 -10.73 17.51 -11.67
N LYS A 316 -9.55 16.94 -11.89
CA LYS A 316 -8.78 17.08 -13.10
C LYS A 316 -8.54 15.72 -13.76
N GLN A 317 -8.61 15.70 -15.10
CA GLN A 317 -8.05 14.63 -15.92
C GLN A 317 -6.70 15.14 -16.43
N LEU A 318 -5.60 14.53 -15.94
CA LEU A 318 -4.25 15.02 -16.25
C LEU A 318 -3.82 14.61 -17.66
N THR A 319 -3.02 15.48 -18.27
CA THR A 319 -2.21 15.14 -19.45
C THR A 319 -1.06 14.22 -19.07
N GLU A 320 -0.38 13.67 -20.08
CA GLU A 320 0.80 12.81 -19.83
C GLU A 320 1.94 13.57 -19.17
N GLU A 321 2.19 14.80 -19.60
CA GLU A 321 3.22 15.67 -19.05
C GLU A 321 2.97 16.00 -17.56
N GLU A 322 1.75 16.41 -17.23
CA GLU A 322 1.37 16.70 -15.85
C GLU A 322 1.49 15.46 -14.93
N ALA A 323 1.08 14.28 -15.43
CA ALA A 323 1.09 13.05 -14.68
C ALA A 323 2.50 12.51 -14.43
N GLN A 324 3.47 12.75 -15.33
CA GLN A 324 4.87 12.28 -15.17
C GLN A 324 5.50 12.76 -13.88
N THR A 325 5.25 14.01 -13.47
CA THR A 325 5.76 14.59 -12.22
C THR A 325 5.34 13.77 -10.99
N PHE A 326 4.10 13.27 -10.99
CA PHE A 326 3.55 12.48 -9.88
C PHE A 326 3.94 11.01 -9.96
N MET A 327 4.10 10.46 -11.17
CA MET A 327 4.44 9.05 -11.34
C MET A 327 5.93 8.74 -11.17
N SER A 328 6.79 9.75 -11.11
CA SER A 328 8.21 9.58 -10.85
C SER A 328 8.46 9.27 -9.38
N ILE A 329 9.42 8.39 -9.11
CA ILE A 329 9.93 8.16 -7.76
C ILE A 329 10.54 9.42 -7.14
N ASP A 330 10.89 10.40 -7.95
CA ASP A 330 11.37 11.71 -7.51
C ASP A 330 10.28 12.51 -6.76
N PHE A 331 9.00 12.17 -6.96
CA PHE A 331 7.91 12.76 -6.15
C PHE A 331 8.11 12.57 -4.65
N ILE A 332 8.82 11.55 -4.21
CA ILE A 332 9.17 11.30 -2.79
C ILE A 332 10.68 11.33 -2.55
N ASP A 333 11.46 11.88 -3.47
CA ASP A 333 12.93 11.84 -3.47
C ASP A 333 13.47 10.40 -3.30
N GLY A 334 12.77 9.43 -3.89
CA GLY A 334 12.95 8.00 -3.59
C GLY A 334 14.32 7.45 -3.96
N LYS A 335 15.01 8.03 -4.94
CA LYS A 335 16.37 7.65 -5.32
C LYS A 335 17.40 7.81 -4.20
N GLU A 336 17.10 8.70 -3.22
CA GLU A 336 18.01 9.02 -2.12
C GLU A 336 17.93 7.99 -0.97
N TRP A 337 16.77 7.32 -0.80
CA TRP A 337 16.51 6.55 0.41
C TRP A 337 15.89 5.17 0.21
N LEU A 338 15.20 4.93 -0.91
CA LEU A 338 14.59 3.62 -1.16
C LEU A 338 15.64 2.57 -1.51
N PRO A 339 15.62 1.40 -0.89
CA PRO A 339 16.51 0.30 -1.26
C PRO A 339 16.19 -0.26 -2.65
N VAL A 340 14.90 -0.30 -3.01
CA VAL A 340 14.37 -0.78 -4.30
C VAL A 340 13.05 -0.09 -4.62
N TRP A 341 12.79 0.18 -5.89
CA TRP A 341 11.49 0.66 -6.38
C TRP A 341 11.17 0.08 -7.76
N GLN A 342 9.90 0.17 -8.17
CA GLN A 342 9.44 -0.13 -9.52
C GLN A 342 9.09 1.18 -10.25
N ASN A 343 9.43 1.25 -11.53
CA ASN A 343 9.08 2.36 -12.44
C ASN A 343 7.71 2.12 -13.10
#